data_1295bfcbb67050ec20958077e9a7a80d
#
_entry.id   1295bfcbb67050ec20958077e9a7a80d
#
_cell.length_a   1.000
_cell.length_b   1.000
_cell.length_c   1.000
_cell.angle_alpha   90.00
_cell.angle_beta   90.00
_cell.angle_gamma   90.00
#
_symmetry.space_group_name_H-M   'P 1'
#
loop_
_entity.id
_entity.type
_entity.pdbx_description
1 polymer ?
#
loop_
_entity_poly.entity_id
_entity_poly.type
_entity_poly.pdbx_seq_one_letter_code
_entity_poly.pdbx_strand_id
1 'polypeptide(L)'
;MKTAIYINGQAFDKRNTVKVWRLVEKKTDVNIAMAMYRDAYKGLVDQLILVSNDSDAEPVLAAITEDFPQLKLGLIMPLAFPEEGKRSRPPSSSLARLSHWSRAYIRDEELKNAQLPELVPTRKKPAKKPAHWS
;
A
#
# COMPACT_ATOMS: atom_id res chain seq x y z
N MET A 1 -4.86 23.73 1.63
CA MET A 1 -4.25 23.49 2.96
C MET A 1 -3.06 24.41 3.12
N LYS A 2 -2.82 24.98 4.33
CA LYS A 2 -1.60 25.72 4.64
C LYS A 2 -0.60 24.74 5.26
N THR A 3 0.65 24.73 4.79
CA THR A 3 1.72 23.87 5.32
C THR A 3 2.90 24.74 5.69
N ALA A 4 3.48 24.52 6.88
CA ALA A 4 4.72 25.17 7.28
C ALA A 4 5.87 24.70 6.39
N ILE A 5 6.72 25.62 5.98
CA ILE A 5 7.89 25.33 5.13
C ILE A 5 9.18 25.51 5.93
N TYR A 6 10.17 24.72 5.55
CA TYR A 6 11.53 24.87 6.03
C TYR A 6 12.29 25.77 5.04
N ILE A 7 12.83 26.89 5.53
CA ILE A 7 13.67 27.78 4.72
C ILE A 7 15.12 27.48 5.07
N ASN A 8 15.91 27.12 4.05
CA ASN A 8 17.32 26.79 4.24
C ASN A 8 18.08 27.95 4.90
N GLY A 9 18.85 27.66 5.94
CA GLY A 9 19.62 28.65 6.71
C GLY A 9 18.83 29.43 7.76
N GLN A 10 17.54 29.11 7.99
CA GLN A 10 16.73 29.72 9.03
C GLN A 10 16.20 28.69 10.03
N ALA A 11 15.95 29.11 11.26
CA ALA A 11 15.25 28.26 12.24
C ALA A 11 13.81 27.99 11.75
N PHE A 12 13.31 26.77 12.02
CA PHE A 12 11.94 26.41 11.64
C PHE A 12 10.94 27.27 12.38
N ASP A 13 10.09 28.00 11.62
CA ASP A 13 8.97 28.79 12.15
C ASP A 13 7.64 28.29 11.60
N LYS A 14 6.78 27.81 12.51
CA LYS A 14 5.42 27.34 12.16
C LYS A 14 4.54 28.40 11.53
N ARG A 15 4.87 29.70 11.66
CA ARG A 15 4.14 30.81 11.06
C ARG A 15 4.47 30.98 9.57
N ASN A 16 5.65 30.54 9.14
CA ASN A 16 6.01 30.52 7.73
C ASN A 16 5.25 29.42 7.02
N THR A 17 4.11 29.78 6.40
CA THR A 17 3.24 28.82 5.74
C THR A 17 3.00 29.17 4.29
N VAL A 18 2.95 28.17 3.43
CA VAL A 18 2.52 28.31 2.04
C VAL A 18 1.22 27.56 1.78
N LYS A 19 0.40 28.05 0.87
CA LYS A 19 -0.74 27.28 0.35
C LYS A 19 -0.22 26.25 -0.62
N VAL A 20 -0.49 24.96 -0.32
CA VAL A 20 -0.16 23.85 -1.20
C VAL A 20 -1.42 23.09 -1.59
N TRP A 21 -1.48 22.65 -2.84
CA TRP A 21 -2.42 21.65 -3.26
C TRP A 21 -1.88 20.29 -2.87
N ARG A 22 -2.61 19.55 -2.06
CA ARG A 22 -2.27 18.18 -1.68
C ARG A 22 -3.40 17.27 -2.13
N LEU A 23 -3.06 16.31 -2.97
CA LEU A 23 -3.94 15.19 -3.22
C LEU A 23 -4.02 14.37 -1.93
N VAL A 24 -5.22 14.27 -1.39
CA VAL A 24 -5.48 13.46 -0.20
C VAL A 24 -6.26 12.25 -0.65
N GLU A 25 -5.69 11.09 -0.45
CA GLU A 25 -6.39 9.84 -0.57
C GLU A 25 -7.50 9.77 0.49
N LYS A 26 -8.67 9.29 0.10
CA LYS A 26 -9.79 9.10 1.01
C LYS A 26 -10.53 7.82 0.67
N LYS A 27 -10.90 7.08 1.69
CA LYS A 27 -11.75 5.88 1.61
C LYS A 27 -11.09 4.64 1.01
N THR A 28 -9.84 4.68 0.53
CA THR A 28 -9.22 3.53 -0.12
C THR A 28 -9.04 2.39 0.85
N ASP A 29 -8.50 2.64 2.05
CA ASP A 29 -8.28 1.62 3.08
C ASP A 29 -9.59 0.98 3.52
N VAL A 30 -10.64 1.80 3.74
CA VAL A 30 -11.98 1.30 4.07
C VAL A 30 -12.56 0.47 2.92
N ASN A 31 -12.37 0.89 1.67
CA ASN A 31 -12.85 0.14 0.52
C ASN A 31 -12.12 -1.20 0.36
N ILE A 32 -10.81 -1.24 0.58
CA ILE A 32 -10.01 -2.47 0.57
C ILE A 32 -10.50 -3.40 1.68
N ALA A 33 -10.62 -2.90 2.91
CA ALA A 33 -11.09 -3.68 4.05
C ALA A 33 -12.49 -4.29 3.79
N MET A 34 -13.42 -3.47 3.29
CA MET A 34 -14.76 -3.93 2.95
C MET A 34 -14.77 -4.95 1.80
N ALA A 35 -13.93 -4.78 0.79
CA ALA A 35 -13.82 -5.74 -0.31
C ALA A 35 -13.30 -7.09 0.19
N MET A 36 -12.20 -7.09 0.96
CA MET A 36 -11.62 -8.30 1.55
C MET A 36 -12.63 -9.06 2.41
N TYR A 37 -13.31 -8.36 3.33
CA TYR A 37 -14.30 -8.99 4.20
C TYR A 37 -15.48 -9.56 3.42
N ARG A 38 -15.97 -8.85 2.40
CA ARG A 38 -17.06 -9.32 1.54
C ARG A 38 -16.68 -10.55 0.72
N ASP A 39 -15.43 -10.62 0.24
CA ASP A 39 -14.97 -11.77 -0.52
C ASP A 39 -14.81 -13.00 0.39
N ALA A 40 -14.31 -12.80 1.63
CA ALA A 40 -14.31 -13.84 2.65
C ALA A 40 -15.74 -14.34 2.98
N TYR A 41 -16.67 -13.42 3.22
CA TYR A 41 -18.06 -13.74 3.54
C TYR A 41 -18.78 -14.52 2.44
N LYS A 42 -18.50 -14.21 1.18
CA LYS A 42 -19.08 -14.91 0.03
C LYS A 42 -18.55 -16.32 -0.16
N GLY A 43 -17.43 -16.67 0.44
CA GLY A 43 -16.79 -17.98 0.31
C GLY A 43 -16.35 -18.32 -1.11
N LEU A 44 -16.03 -17.31 -1.92
CA LEU A 44 -15.65 -17.49 -3.32
C LEU A 44 -14.16 -17.71 -3.52
N VAL A 45 -13.38 -17.60 -2.45
CA VAL A 45 -11.91 -17.68 -2.48
C VAL A 45 -11.40 -18.52 -1.31
N ASP A 46 -10.33 -19.26 -1.56
CA ASP A 46 -9.63 -20.06 -0.53
C ASP A 46 -8.48 -19.27 0.12
N GLN A 47 -8.10 -18.16 -0.50
CA GLN A 47 -7.01 -17.31 -0.03
C GLN A 47 -7.23 -15.85 -0.42
N LEU A 48 -6.93 -14.96 0.52
CA LEU A 48 -6.82 -13.51 0.29
C LEU A 48 -5.37 -13.08 0.46
N ILE A 49 -4.89 -12.23 -0.44
CA ILE A 49 -3.55 -11.66 -0.36
C ILE A 49 -3.66 -10.15 -0.28
N LEU A 50 -3.19 -9.58 0.83
CA LEU A 50 -3.07 -8.14 0.99
C LEU A 50 -1.67 -7.69 0.57
N VAL A 51 -1.60 -6.68 -0.28
CA VAL A 51 -0.34 -6.01 -0.64
C VAL A 51 -0.30 -4.66 0.05
N SER A 52 0.25 -4.60 1.26
CA SER A 52 0.32 -3.38 2.07
C SER A 52 1.37 -3.51 3.18
N ASN A 53 1.85 -2.37 3.68
CA ASN A 53 2.62 -2.27 4.93
C ASN A 53 1.95 -1.26 5.88
N ASP A 54 0.65 -1.01 5.68
CA ASP A 54 -0.11 -0.06 6.47
C ASP A 54 -0.90 -0.77 7.56
N SER A 55 -0.64 -0.41 8.82
CA SER A 55 -1.30 -0.98 10.00
C SER A 55 -2.80 -0.72 10.05
N ASP A 56 -3.32 0.22 9.26
CA ASP A 56 -4.76 0.48 9.19
C ASP A 56 -5.56 -0.74 8.65
N ALA A 57 -4.86 -1.72 8.06
CA ALA A 57 -5.44 -3.00 7.65
C ALA A 57 -5.53 -4.06 8.77
N GLU A 58 -4.94 -3.84 9.95
CA GLU A 58 -4.99 -4.81 11.05
C GLU A 58 -6.42 -5.21 11.45
N PRO A 59 -7.38 -4.27 11.59
CA PRO A 59 -8.73 -4.63 11.99
C PRO A 59 -9.42 -5.61 11.05
N VAL A 60 -9.26 -5.45 9.74
CA VAL A 60 -9.90 -6.35 8.77
C VAL A 60 -9.23 -7.72 8.73
N LEU A 61 -7.90 -7.81 8.88
CA LEU A 61 -7.22 -9.10 8.95
C LEU A 61 -7.62 -9.87 10.22
N ALA A 62 -7.71 -9.18 11.35
CA ALA A 62 -8.18 -9.77 12.61
C ALA A 62 -9.60 -10.31 12.49
N ALA A 63 -10.53 -9.50 11.98
CA ALA A 63 -11.93 -9.92 11.77
C ALA A 63 -12.04 -11.13 10.83
N ILE A 64 -11.30 -11.14 9.72
CA ILE A 64 -11.30 -12.28 8.79
C ILE A 64 -10.74 -13.54 9.45
N THR A 65 -9.68 -13.41 10.24
CA THR A 65 -9.09 -14.57 10.95
C THR A 65 -10.05 -15.14 11.97
N GLU A 66 -10.84 -14.31 12.66
CA GLU A 66 -11.81 -14.71 13.65
C GLU A 66 -13.05 -15.34 13.00
N ASP A 67 -13.63 -14.68 11.99
CA ASP A 67 -14.91 -15.09 11.39
C ASP A 67 -14.74 -16.20 10.35
N PHE A 68 -13.58 -16.31 9.70
CA PHE A 68 -13.31 -17.25 8.59
C PHE A 68 -11.98 -17.98 8.78
N PRO A 69 -11.81 -18.80 9.84
CA PRO A 69 -10.54 -19.43 10.20
C PRO A 69 -10.01 -20.41 9.14
N GLN A 70 -10.85 -20.87 8.21
CA GLN A 70 -10.45 -21.74 7.10
C GLN A 70 -9.79 -20.99 5.95
N LEU A 71 -9.97 -19.64 5.88
CA LEU A 71 -9.46 -18.81 4.80
C LEU A 71 -7.98 -18.49 5.02
N LYS A 72 -7.16 -18.73 4.02
CA LYS A 72 -5.74 -18.38 4.11
C LYS A 72 -5.52 -16.89 3.86
N LEU A 73 -4.77 -16.24 4.75
CA LEU A 73 -4.34 -14.86 4.60
C LEU A 73 -2.86 -14.79 4.23
N GLY A 74 -2.54 -14.16 3.11
CA GLY A 74 -1.20 -13.81 2.69
C GLY A 74 -0.94 -12.31 2.80
N LEU A 75 0.28 -11.93 3.11
CA LEU A 75 0.71 -10.55 3.18
C LEU A 75 1.97 -10.34 2.32
N ILE A 76 1.91 -9.37 1.43
CA ILE A 76 3.08 -8.88 0.71
C ILE A 76 3.30 -7.42 1.10
N MET A 77 4.44 -7.12 1.70
CA MET A 77 4.81 -5.74 2.02
C MET A 77 5.63 -5.15 0.87
N PRO A 78 5.14 -4.10 0.19
CA PRO A 78 5.79 -3.52 -0.98
C PRO A 78 6.98 -2.64 -0.58
N LEU A 79 7.98 -3.24 0.07
CA LEU A 79 9.19 -2.57 0.52
C LEU A 79 10.36 -2.92 -0.40
N ALA A 80 11.23 -1.95 -0.65
CA ALA A 80 12.52 -2.20 -1.27
C ALA A 80 13.44 -2.98 -0.32
N PHE A 81 14.37 -3.74 -0.88
CA PHE A 81 15.41 -4.38 -0.08
C PHE A 81 16.20 -3.32 0.71
N PRO A 82 16.56 -3.62 1.97
CA PRO A 82 17.42 -2.73 2.74
C PRO A 82 18.77 -2.55 2.03
N GLU A 83 19.16 -1.31 1.78
CA GLU A 83 20.48 -0.95 1.29
C GLU A 83 21.32 -0.41 2.46
N GLU A 84 22.60 -0.76 2.46
CA GLU A 84 23.54 -0.29 3.48
C GLU A 84 23.61 1.25 3.47
N GLY A 85 23.45 1.87 4.64
CA GLY A 85 23.44 3.32 4.79
C GLY A 85 22.14 4.05 4.43
N LYS A 86 21.10 3.35 3.91
CA LYS A 86 19.78 3.93 3.67
C LYS A 86 18.76 3.52 4.73
N ARG A 87 18.00 4.50 5.24
CA ARG A 87 16.85 4.20 6.11
C ARG A 87 15.72 3.62 5.26
N SER A 88 15.33 2.38 5.53
CA SER A 88 14.13 1.76 4.97
C SER A 88 13.02 1.72 6.03
N ARG A 89 11.76 1.78 5.58
CA ARG A 89 10.62 1.52 6.46
C ARG A 89 10.65 0.04 6.87
N PRO A 90 10.54 -0.28 8.17
CA PRO A 90 10.52 -1.69 8.59
C PRO A 90 9.23 -2.38 8.15
N PRO A 91 9.27 -3.71 7.94
CA PRO A 91 8.08 -4.51 7.76
C PRO A 91 7.16 -4.44 8.99
N SER A 92 5.84 -4.38 8.76
CA SER A 92 4.86 -4.40 9.84
C SER A 92 4.78 -5.79 10.49
N SER A 93 5.26 -5.90 11.72
CA SER A 93 5.20 -7.14 12.49
C SER A 93 3.78 -7.50 12.94
N SER A 94 2.90 -6.50 13.14
CA SER A 94 1.51 -6.70 13.52
C SER A 94 0.72 -7.33 12.38
N LEU A 95 0.85 -6.83 11.15
CA LEU A 95 0.23 -7.43 9.97
C LEU A 95 0.76 -8.85 9.69
N ALA A 96 2.07 -9.04 9.85
CA ALA A 96 2.67 -10.36 9.65
C ALA A 96 2.12 -11.42 10.62
N ARG A 97 1.85 -11.05 11.89
CA ARG A 97 1.26 -11.97 12.87
C ARG A 97 -0.19 -12.36 12.57
N LEU A 98 -0.93 -11.51 11.87
CA LEU A 98 -2.32 -11.76 11.45
C LEU A 98 -2.40 -12.53 10.13
N SER A 99 -1.26 -12.84 9.53
CA SER A 99 -1.19 -13.52 8.23
C SER A 99 -0.62 -14.94 8.37
N HIS A 100 -1.11 -15.89 7.59
CA HIS A 100 -0.58 -17.26 7.56
C HIS A 100 0.80 -17.33 6.94
N TRP A 101 1.10 -16.41 6.03
CA TRP A 101 2.42 -16.20 5.46
C TRP A 101 2.61 -14.75 5.08
N SER A 102 3.86 -14.31 5.08
CA SER A 102 4.20 -12.94 4.71
C SER A 102 5.49 -12.87 3.90
N ARG A 103 5.56 -11.86 3.04
CA ARG A 103 6.74 -11.51 2.28
C ARG A 103 7.05 -10.03 2.47
N ALA A 104 8.24 -9.72 3.00
CA ALA A 104 8.61 -8.38 3.42
C ALA A 104 9.12 -7.47 2.30
N TYR A 105 9.60 -8.03 1.17
CA TYR A 105 10.26 -7.23 0.13
C TYR A 105 9.86 -7.71 -1.25
N ILE A 106 9.82 -6.75 -2.20
CA ILE A 106 9.65 -7.02 -3.63
C ILE A 106 10.97 -6.69 -4.32
N ARG A 107 11.46 -7.60 -5.18
CA ARG A 107 12.70 -7.38 -5.94
C ARG A 107 12.45 -6.49 -7.13
N ASP A 108 13.44 -5.67 -7.49
CA ASP A 108 13.36 -4.79 -8.65
C ASP A 108 13.12 -5.56 -9.96
N GLU A 109 13.70 -6.76 -10.09
CA GLU A 109 13.48 -7.64 -11.23
C GLU A 109 12.03 -8.09 -11.36
N GLU A 110 11.36 -8.36 -10.23
CA GLU A 110 9.95 -8.73 -10.23
C GLU A 110 9.08 -7.55 -10.66
N LEU A 111 9.40 -6.34 -10.18
CA LEU A 111 8.72 -5.12 -10.60
C LEU A 111 8.92 -4.85 -12.09
N LYS A 112 10.14 -5.05 -12.62
CA LYS A 112 10.43 -4.89 -14.05
C LYS A 112 9.63 -5.87 -14.90
N ASN A 113 9.53 -7.14 -14.45
CA ASN A 113 8.82 -8.18 -15.19
C ASN A 113 7.30 -8.07 -15.07
N ALA A 114 6.79 -7.36 -14.06
CA ALA A 114 5.36 -7.17 -13.80
C ALA A 114 4.81 -5.84 -14.32
N GLN A 115 5.58 -5.11 -15.13
CA GLN A 115 5.12 -3.86 -15.70
C GLN A 115 3.95 -4.06 -16.67
N LEU A 116 2.97 -3.18 -16.60
CA LEU A 116 1.93 -3.11 -17.61
C LEU A 116 2.52 -2.69 -18.97
N PRO A 117 1.91 -3.09 -20.10
CA PRO A 117 2.33 -2.61 -21.40
C PRO A 117 2.19 -1.09 -21.50
N GLU A 118 2.95 -0.47 -22.41
CA GLU A 118 2.90 0.98 -22.61
C GLU A 118 1.49 1.53 -22.88
N LEU A 119 0.64 0.72 -23.49
CA LEU A 119 -0.73 1.06 -23.79
C LEU A 119 -1.67 0.00 -23.21
N VAL A 120 -2.44 0.38 -22.22
CA VAL A 120 -3.43 -0.50 -21.59
C VAL A 120 -4.81 -0.18 -22.15
N PRO A 121 -5.49 -1.14 -22.80
CA PRO A 121 -6.84 -0.93 -23.29
C PRO A 121 -7.81 -0.70 -22.12
N THR A 122 -8.68 0.29 -22.26
CA THR A 122 -9.76 0.53 -21.31
C THR A 122 -11.08 0.67 -22.05
N ARG A 123 -12.20 0.62 -21.32
CA ARG A 123 -13.55 0.76 -21.93
C ARG A 123 -13.79 2.11 -22.61
N LYS A 124 -13.06 3.17 -22.24
CA LYS A 124 -13.27 4.53 -22.79
C LYS A 124 -12.13 4.94 -23.71
N LYS A 125 -10.93 5.04 -23.17
CA LYS A 125 -9.74 5.50 -23.88
C LYS A 125 -8.53 4.73 -23.34
N PRO A 126 -7.66 4.19 -24.23
CA PRO A 126 -6.45 3.50 -23.74
C PRO A 126 -5.62 4.39 -22.82
N ALA A 127 -5.17 3.82 -21.71
CA ALA A 127 -4.25 4.47 -20.80
C ALA A 127 -2.82 4.27 -21.28
N LYS A 128 -2.10 5.35 -21.51
CA LYS A 128 -0.68 5.33 -21.92
C LYS A 128 0.21 5.50 -20.71
N LYS A 129 1.31 4.75 -20.67
CA LYS A 129 2.36 4.93 -19.67
C LYS A 129 2.86 6.39 -19.69
N PRO A 130 2.89 7.10 -18.57
CA PRO A 130 3.45 8.45 -18.52
C PRO A 130 4.91 8.48 -18.94
N ALA A 131 5.33 9.49 -19.72
CA ALA A 131 6.69 9.56 -20.25
C ALA A 131 7.80 9.69 -19.18
N HIS A 132 7.42 10.11 -17.95
CA HIS A 132 8.33 10.22 -16.80
C HIS A 132 8.40 8.96 -15.94
N TRP A 133 7.72 7.90 -16.33
CA TRP A 133 7.84 6.57 -15.72
C TRP A 133 8.83 5.73 -16.54
N SER A 134 10.09 5.93 -16.28
CA SER A 134 11.17 5.15 -16.90
C SER A 134 11.55 3.95 -16.04
#